data_d504b23e8f01df655ab9d9aab17acdf7
#
_entry.id   d504b23e8f01df655ab9d9aab17acdf7
#
_cell.length_a   1.000
_cell.length_b   1.000
_cell.length_c   1.000
_cell.angle_alpha   90.00
_cell.angle_beta   90.00
_cell.angle_gamma   90.00
#
_symmetry.space_group_name_H-M   'P 1'
#
loop_
_entity.id
_entity.type
_entity.pdbx_description
1 polymer ?
#
loop_
_entity_poly.entity_id
_entity_poly.type
_entity_poly.pdbx_seq_one_letter_code
_entity_poly.pdbx_strand_id
1 'polypeptide(L)'
;MDCCFSSGLNPPILSEAPTRAAGTITLNGTSLSIEDAGKIAAGEADVTIAPEAVKLLEDSHKLVMASAAQGLAVYGLTVGVGLNKDQKLFTADGKLSPEVLETSRAFNYNALRSHSASVSEMMPVDLARLSMVVRLNTLLAGKFGAQVRVAELYRDMLNKNVTPLIPSEGSVGEADILLASHVGAVMIGEWKADVKGKVMTGADALKAAGIKPLQPEGKDALAILSNNSVAMAYAIDAARNAERIVEMTPTIYGLSLEGLNGNVAPILPQTIGARPSTARAS
;
A
#
# COMPACT_ATOMS: atom_id res chain seq x y z
N MET A 1 -42.06 16.94 -16.42
CA MET A 1 -41.06 17.82 -15.76
C MET A 1 -39.91 16.92 -15.39
N ASP A 2 -39.05 16.68 -16.37
CA ASP A 2 -37.92 15.78 -16.22
C ASP A 2 -36.72 16.60 -15.77
N CYS A 3 -36.31 16.43 -14.50
CA CYS A 3 -35.05 16.94 -13.98
C CYS A 3 -33.93 15.92 -14.26
N CYS A 4 -33.28 16.04 -15.41
CA CYS A 4 -31.99 15.39 -15.67
C CYS A 4 -30.91 16.09 -14.85
N PHE A 5 -30.49 15.49 -13.76
CA PHE A 5 -29.20 15.79 -13.14
C PHE A 5 -28.10 15.06 -13.94
N SER A 6 -27.49 15.75 -14.88
CA SER A 6 -26.22 15.30 -15.45
C SER A 6 -25.11 15.56 -14.44
N SER A 7 -24.60 14.53 -13.82
CA SER A 7 -23.39 14.55 -13.00
C SER A 7 -22.17 14.77 -13.91
N GLY A 8 -21.89 16.02 -14.17
CA GLY A 8 -20.63 16.43 -14.81
C GLY A 8 -19.47 16.29 -13.83
N LEU A 9 -18.97 15.09 -13.64
CA LEU A 9 -17.65 14.89 -13.08
C LEU A 9 -16.64 15.31 -14.16
N ASN A 10 -15.98 16.44 -13.93
CA ASN A 10 -14.83 16.82 -14.73
C ASN A 10 -13.84 15.66 -14.74
N PRO A 11 -13.31 15.29 -15.94
CA PRO A 11 -12.24 14.30 -15.98
C PRO A 11 -11.05 14.82 -15.15
N PRO A 12 -10.33 13.92 -14.45
CA PRO A 12 -9.14 14.34 -13.75
C PRO A 12 -8.20 15.04 -14.73
N ILE A 13 -7.69 16.20 -14.32
CA ILE A 13 -6.64 16.90 -15.07
C ILE A 13 -5.54 15.86 -15.25
N LEU A 14 -5.30 15.46 -16.50
CA LEU A 14 -4.19 14.58 -16.88
C LEU A 14 -2.92 15.27 -16.36
N SER A 15 -2.40 14.81 -15.21
CA SER A 15 -1.10 15.26 -14.77
C SER A 15 -0.09 14.79 -15.81
N GLU A 16 0.68 15.71 -16.35
CA GLU A 16 1.85 15.38 -17.14
C GLU A 16 2.66 14.31 -16.43
N ALA A 17 3.20 13.35 -17.19
CA ALA A 17 4.02 12.29 -16.62
C ALA A 17 5.11 12.92 -15.73
N PRO A 18 5.28 12.48 -14.49
CA PRO A 18 6.18 13.12 -13.56
C PRO A 18 7.58 13.21 -14.16
N THR A 19 8.10 14.42 -14.24
CA THR A 19 9.52 14.67 -14.49
C THR A 19 10.31 13.92 -13.43
N ARG A 20 11.39 13.26 -13.84
CA ARG A 20 12.27 12.40 -13.04
C ARG A 20 12.42 12.88 -11.59
N ALA A 21 12.28 11.95 -10.64
CA ALA A 21 12.32 12.18 -9.21
C ALA A 21 13.40 13.17 -8.76
N ALA A 22 12.99 14.22 -8.04
CA ALA A 22 13.89 15.27 -7.54
C ALA A 22 14.65 14.85 -6.28
N GLY A 23 14.39 13.68 -5.70
CA GLY A 23 15.00 13.21 -4.47
C GLY A 23 14.83 11.72 -4.22
N THR A 24 15.52 11.25 -3.18
CA THR A 24 15.43 9.85 -2.72
C THR A 24 15.02 9.84 -1.24
N ILE A 25 14.02 9.06 -0.90
CA ILE A 25 13.53 8.86 0.46
C ILE A 25 13.93 7.47 0.93
N THR A 26 14.61 7.39 2.07
CA THR A 26 15.04 6.12 2.66
C THR A 26 14.03 5.65 3.70
N LEU A 27 13.46 4.47 3.47
CA LEU A 27 12.51 3.83 4.40
C LEU A 27 13.23 2.84 5.31
N ASN A 28 12.87 2.87 6.60
CA ASN A 28 13.42 1.99 7.63
C ASN A 28 12.35 1.24 8.45
N GLY A 29 11.08 1.41 8.10
CA GLY A 29 9.95 0.78 8.81
C GLY A 29 9.33 1.62 9.93
N THR A 30 9.89 2.77 10.29
CA THR A 30 9.44 3.58 11.43
C THR A 30 9.27 5.07 11.17
N SER A 31 9.86 5.61 10.10
CA SER A 31 9.99 7.07 9.90
C SER A 31 9.19 7.62 8.70
N LEU A 32 8.27 6.86 8.12
CA LEU A 32 7.48 7.33 6.99
C LEU A 32 6.49 8.41 7.44
N SER A 33 6.64 9.62 6.92
CA SER A 33 5.66 10.71 7.07
C SER A 33 4.54 10.62 6.01
N ILE A 34 3.41 11.26 6.26
CA ILE A 34 2.31 11.40 5.27
C ILE A 34 2.81 12.13 4.02
N GLU A 35 3.63 13.16 4.20
CA GLU A 35 4.20 13.94 3.11
C GLU A 35 5.12 13.08 2.22
N ASP A 36 6.06 12.33 2.84
CA ASP A 36 6.97 11.46 2.11
C ASP A 36 6.24 10.33 1.38
N ALA A 37 5.23 9.74 2.03
CA ALA A 37 4.38 8.75 1.39
C ALA A 37 3.71 9.29 0.13
N GLY A 38 3.20 10.54 0.20
CA GLY A 38 2.62 11.23 -0.94
C GLY A 38 3.62 11.49 -2.06
N LYS A 39 4.82 11.96 -1.77
CA LYS A 39 5.88 12.21 -2.76
C LYS A 39 6.29 10.93 -3.50
N ILE A 40 6.46 9.83 -2.77
CA ILE A 40 6.78 8.52 -3.38
C ILE A 40 5.62 8.03 -4.24
N ALA A 41 4.39 8.13 -3.76
CA ALA A 41 3.20 7.71 -4.49
C ALA A 41 3.01 8.51 -5.78
N ALA A 42 3.23 9.82 -5.75
CA ALA A 42 3.19 10.70 -6.91
C ALA A 42 4.36 10.48 -7.90
N GLY A 43 5.41 9.73 -7.51
CA GLY A 43 6.62 9.55 -8.33
C GLY A 43 7.56 10.75 -8.31
N GLU A 44 7.38 11.65 -7.35
CA GLU A 44 8.24 12.83 -7.13
C GLU A 44 9.55 12.48 -6.41
N ALA A 45 9.60 11.33 -5.75
CA ALA A 45 10.78 10.80 -5.09
C ALA A 45 10.93 9.30 -5.33
N ASP A 46 12.17 8.86 -5.54
CA ASP A 46 12.52 7.44 -5.50
C ASP A 46 12.63 6.96 -4.06
N VAL A 47 12.37 5.67 -3.84
CA VAL A 47 12.48 5.06 -2.52
C VAL A 47 13.70 4.14 -2.44
N THR A 48 14.41 4.20 -1.32
CA THR A 48 15.47 3.24 -0.96
C THR A 48 15.13 2.57 0.37
N ILE A 49 15.75 1.44 0.61
CA ILE A 49 15.59 0.66 1.85
C ILE A 49 16.85 0.82 2.69
N ALA A 50 16.67 1.19 3.94
CA ALA A 50 17.77 1.31 4.89
C ALA A 50 18.47 -0.04 5.11
N PRO A 51 19.81 -0.10 5.14
CA PRO A 51 20.56 -1.36 5.31
C PRO A 51 20.17 -2.13 6.58
N GLU A 52 19.89 -1.43 7.67
CA GLU A 52 19.43 -2.03 8.92
C GLU A 52 18.06 -2.71 8.77
N ALA A 53 17.16 -2.15 7.96
CA ALA A 53 15.86 -2.76 7.68
C ALA A 53 16.00 -4.02 6.81
N VAL A 54 16.92 -4.04 5.85
CA VAL A 54 17.27 -5.25 5.08
C VAL A 54 17.73 -6.35 6.03
N LYS A 55 18.63 -6.02 6.97
CA LYS A 55 19.10 -6.99 7.96
C LYS A 55 17.98 -7.54 8.84
N LEU A 56 17.06 -6.69 9.29
CA LEU A 56 15.88 -7.13 10.06
C LEU A 56 15.01 -8.11 9.26
N LEU A 57 14.80 -7.86 7.98
CA LEU A 57 14.05 -8.77 7.09
C LEU A 57 14.77 -10.12 6.96
N GLU A 58 16.08 -10.11 6.71
CA GLU A 58 16.89 -11.35 6.62
C GLU A 58 16.81 -12.16 7.91
N ASP A 59 17.03 -11.52 9.06
CA ASP A 59 17.04 -12.17 10.36
C ASP A 59 15.65 -12.75 10.69
N SER A 60 14.57 -12.00 10.38
CA SER A 60 13.19 -12.46 10.54
C SER A 60 12.88 -13.66 9.63
N HIS A 61 13.28 -13.62 8.38
CA HIS A 61 13.09 -14.73 7.45
C HIS A 61 13.86 -15.98 7.91
N LYS A 62 15.13 -15.84 8.28
CA LYS A 62 15.96 -16.94 8.82
C LYS A 62 15.32 -17.56 10.07
N LEU A 63 14.79 -16.73 10.98
CA LEU A 63 14.12 -17.21 12.20
C LEU A 63 12.89 -18.06 11.86
N VAL A 64 12.04 -17.58 10.94
CA VAL A 64 10.84 -18.31 10.52
C VAL A 64 11.21 -19.65 9.87
N MET A 65 12.19 -19.66 8.97
CA MET A 65 12.64 -20.90 8.30
C MET A 65 13.28 -21.87 9.30
N ALA A 66 14.07 -21.38 10.26
CA ALA A 66 14.66 -22.22 11.31
C ALA A 66 13.58 -22.82 12.23
N SER A 67 12.56 -22.04 12.59
CA SER A 67 11.42 -22.52 13.38
C SER A 67 10.63 -23.60 12.65
N ALA A 68 10.40 -23.42 11.36
CA ALA A 68 9.75 -24.41 10.51
C ALA A 68 10.61 -25.70 10.39
N ALA A 69 11.93 -25.56 10.27
CA ALA A 69 12.85 -26.71 10.25
C ALA A 69 12.89 -27.52 11.54
N GLN A 70 12.52 -26.90 12.68
CA GLN A 70 12.37 -27.57 13.95
C GLN A 70 10.98 -28.21 14.14
N GLY A 71 10.11 -28.16 13.14
CA GLY A 71 8.76 -28.72 13.22
C GLY A 71 7.76 -27.86 14.01
N LEU A 72 8.10 -26.61 14.29
CA LEU A 72 7.15 -25.70 14.96
C LEU A 72 6.01 -25.34 14.03
N ALA A 73 4.81 -25.15 14.61
CA ALA A 73 3.65 -24.69 13.88
C ALA A 73 3.83 -23.22 13.52
N VAL A 74 4.10 -22.95 12.23
CA VAL A 74 4.22 -21.62 11.67
C VAL A 74 3.05 -21.35 10.73
N TYR A 75 2.18 -20.43 11.12
CA TYR A 75 0.98 -20.06 10.38
C TYR A 75 1.29 -19.67 8.93
N GLY A 76 0.62 -20.36 7.99
CA GLY A 76 0.80 -20.17 6.55
C GLY A 76 2.15 -20.66 5.99
N LEU A 77 2.88 -21.46 6.75
CA LEU A 77 4.10 -22.12 6.30
C LEU A 77 4.08 -23.63 6.61
N THR A 78 3.98 -24.01 7.88
CA THR A 78 3.92 -25.42 8.28
C THR A 78 2.52 -25.86 8.68
N VAL A 79 1.63 -24.91 8.95
CA VAL A 79 0.19 -25.10 9.15
C VAL A 79 -0.59 -24.19 8.21
N GLY A 80 -1.87 -24.49 7.99
CA GLY A 80 -2.75 -23.74 7.11
C GLY A 80 -3.06 -22.32 7.60
N VAL A 81 -4.02 -21.69 6.94
CA VAL A 81 -4.50 -20.33 7.25
C VAL A 81 -6.01 -20.34 7.52
N GLY A 82 -6.50 -19.34 8.25
CA GLY A 82 -7.91 -19.19 8.57
C GLY A 82 -8.47 -20.43 9.28
N LEU A 83 -9.55 -20.99 8.79
CA LEU A 83 -10.18 -22.20 9.33
C LEU A 83 -9.25 -23.42 9.33
N ASN A 84 -8.25 -23.44 8.48
CA ASN A 84 -7.29 -24.53 8.34
C ASN A 84 -6.01 -24.30 9.16
N LYS A 85 -5.98 -23.32 10.05
CA LYS A 85 -4.79 -22.92 10.82
C LYS A 85 -4.17 -24.03 11.68
N ASP A 86 -4.97 -25.02 12.07
CA ASP A 86 -4.53 -26.14 12.90
C ASP A 86 -4.18 -27.39 12.04
N GLN A 87 -4.41 -27.35 10.74
CA GLN A 87 -4.08 -28.42 9.81
C GLN A 87 -2.61 -28.31 9.41
N LYS A 88 -1.84 -29.37 9.65
CA LYS A 88 -0.47 -29.45 9.15
C LYS A 88 -0.49 -29.50 7.63
N LEU A 89 0.25 -28.59 6.99
CA LEU A 89 0.43 -28.60 5.54
C LEU A 89 1.34 -29.74 5.07
N PHE A 90 2.06 -30.35 5.99
CA PHE A 90 3.03 -31.43 5.71
C PHE A 90 2.80 -32.60 6.67
N THR A 91 2.76 -33.79 6.08
CA THR A 91 2.78 -35.07 6.80
C THR A 91 4.21 -35.49 7.00
N ALA A 92 4.59 -35.89 8.18
CA ALA A 92 5.85 -36.47 8.59
C ALA A 92 6.88 -35.48 9.16
N ASP A 93 7.64 -35.93 10.08
CA ASP A 93 8.89 -35.52 10.75
C ASP A 93 9.20 -34.03 10.98
N GLY A 94 8.34 -33.08 10.52
CA GLY A 94 8.50 -31.64 10.75
C GLY A 94 9.73 -31.01 10.10
N LYS A 95 10.49 -31.74 9.28
CA LYS A 95 11.71 -31.22 8.66
C LYS A 95 11.39 -30.59 7.30
N LEU A 96 12.04 -29.46 7.01
CA LEU A 96 11.99 -28.82 5.70
C LEU A 96 12.68 -29.73 4.66
N SER A 97 11.92 -30.65 4.04
CA SER A 97 12.37 -31.40 2.89
C SER A 97 12.16 -30.59 1.59
N PRO A 98 12.81 -30.97 0.48
CA PRO A 98 12.54 -30.35 -0.84
C PRO A 98 11.06 -30.38 -1.23
N GLU A 99 10.32 -31.44 -0.89
CA GLU A 99 8.89 -31.60 -1.14
C GLU A 99 8.05 -30.62 -0.33
N VAL A 100 8.45 -30.35 0.91
CA VAL A 100 7.81 -29.35 1.78
C VAL A 100 7.99 -27.96 1.20
N LEU A 101 9.19 -27.64 0.71
CA LEU A 101 9.45 -26.35 0.06
C LEU A 101 8.65 -26.18 -1.23
N GLU A 102 8.51 -27.22 -2.04
CA GLU A 102 7.69 -27.18 -3.25
C GLU A 102 6.20 -26.99 -2.92
N THR A 103 5.69 -27.71 -1.93
CA THR A 103 4.32 -27.53 -1.45
C THR A 103 4.10 -26.12 -0.89
N SER A 104 5.06 -25.56 -0.17
CA SER A 104 5.03 -24.18 0.31
C SER A 104 5.00 -23.18 -0.84
N ARG A 105 5.78 -23.39 -1.89
CA ARG A 105 5.73 -22.56 -3.10
C ARG A 105 4.37 -22.62 -3.77
N ALA A 106 3.85 -23.83 -4.00
CA ALA A 106 2.53 -24.01 -4.58
C ALA A 106 1.43 -23.33 -3.73
N PHE A 107 1.51 -23.43 -2.41
CA PHE A 107 0.62 -22.74 -1.50
C PHE A 107 0.69 -21.21 -1.67
N ASN A 108 1.90 -20.64 -1.73
CA ASN A 108 2.10 -19.21 -1.91
C ASN A 108 1.51 -18.70 -3.24
N TYR A 109 1.78 -19.39 -4.36
CA TYR A 109 1.18 -19.06 -5.65
C TYR A 109 -0.34 -19.13 -5.61
N ASN A 110 -0.90 -20.21 -5.05
CA ASN A 110 -2.34 -20.40 -4.97
C ASN A 110 -3.01 -19.38 -4.06
N ALA A 111 -2.36 -19.01 -2.94
CA ALA A 111 -2.86 -17.96 -2.05
C ALA A 111 -2.97 -16.61 -2.78
N LEU A 112 -1.92 -16.19 -3.50
CA LEU A 112 -1.96 -14.94 -4.27
C LEU A 112 -3.03 -14.97 -5.37
N ARG A 113 -3.17 -16.07 -6.09
CA ARG A 113 -4.15 -16.24 -7.18
C ARG A 113 -5.57 -16.25 -6.66
N SER A 114 -5.86 -17.08 -5.65
CA SER A 114 -7.21 -17.28 -5.14
C SER A 114 -7.79 -16.05 -4.43
N HIS A 115 -6.91 -15.22 -3.85
CA HIS A 115 -7.33 -14.00 -3.18
C HIS A 115 -7.33 -12.77 -4.10
N SER A 116 -6.80 -12.84 -5.33
CA SER A 116 -6.93 -11.77 -6.32
C SER A 116 -8.35 -11.74 -6.92
N ALA A 117 -9.33 -11.49 -6.07
CA ALA A 117 -10.76 -11.65 -6.36
C ALA A 117 -11.60 -10.40 -6.00
N SER A 118 -10.95 -9.26 -5.83
CA SER A 118 -11.67 -7.99 -5.67
C SER A 118 -12.36 -7.58 -6.97
N VAL A 119 -13.38 -6.74 -6.86
CA VAL A 119 -14.28 -6.36 -7.94
C VAL A 119 -14.44 -4.85 -8.03
N SER A 120 -15.27 -4.38 -8.95
CA SER A 120 -15.59 -2.99 -9.19
C SER A 120 -14.53 -2.24 -10.00
N GLU A 121 -14.59 -0.92 -10.04
CA GLU A 121 -13.67 -0.07 -10.79
C GLU A 121 -12.26 -0.13 -10.20
N MET A 122 -11.28 0.14 -11.05
CA MET A 122 -9.89 0.19 -10.60
C MET A 122 -9.64 1.40 -9.72
N MET A 123 -8.92 1.21 -8.63
CA MET A 123 -8.44 2.30 -7.79
C MET A 123 -7.61 3.29 -8.63
N PRO A 124 -7.62 4.59 -8.29
CA PRO A 124 -6.66 5.55 -8.83
C PRO A 124 -5.22 5.06 -8.66
N VAL A 125 -4.38 5.29 -9.67
CA VAL A 125 -2.99 4.81 -9.71
C VAL A 125 -2.17 5.33 -8.53
N ASP A 126 -2.34 6.59 -8.17
CA ASP A 126 -1.67 7.22 -7.03
C ASP A 126 -2.07 6.58 -5.69
N LEU A 127 -3.34 6.23 -5.53
CA LEU A 127 -3.84 5.55 -4.33
C LEU A 127 -3.31 4.10 -4.24
N ALA A 128 -3.27 3.38 -5.37
CA ALA A 128 -2.65 2.06 -5.43
C ALA A 128 -1.15 2.13 -5.09
N ARG A 129 -0.43 3.12 -5.62
CA ARG A 129 0.98 3.39 -5.28
C ARG A 129 1.15 3.73 -3.80
N LEU A 130 0.27 4.57 -3.25
CA LEU A 130 0.30 4.93 -1.83
C LEU A 130 0.13 3.69 -0.93
N SER A 131 -0.76 2.76 -1.29
CA SER A 131 -0.89 1.49 -0.56
C SER A 131 0.39 0.65 -0.62
N MET A 132 1.09 0.65 -1.76
CA MET A 132 2.38 -0.03 -1.90
C MET A 132 3.47 0.59 -1.03
N VAL A 133 3.51 1.93 -0.93
CA VAL A 133 4.45 2.65 -0.04
C VAL A 133 4.22 2.29 1.41
N VAL A 134 2.95 2.34 1.86
CA VAL A 134 2.57 1.96 3.22
C VAL A 134 2.96 0.51 3.50
N ARG A 135 2.66 -0.41 2.55
CA ARG A 135 3.03 -1.82 2.73
C ARG A 135 4.53 -2.02 2.79
N LEU A 136 5.29 -1.39 1.90
CA LEU A 136 6.74 -1.46 1.94
C LEU A 136 7.27 -1.04 3.32
N ASN A 137 6.86 0.14 3.80
CA ASN A 137 7.32 0.62 5.09
C ASN A 137 6.97 -0.33 6.25
N THR A 138 5.76 -0.91 6.27
CA THR A 138 5.39 -1.86 7.32
C THR A 138 6.18 -3.17 7.24
N LEU A 139 6.51 -3.66 6.04
CA LEU A 139 7.37 -4.83 5.87
C LEU A 139 8.76 -4.62 6.46
N LEU A 140 9.32 -3.41 6.31
CA LEU A 140 10.65 -3.06 6.79
C LEU A 140 10.80 -3.09 8.31
N ALA A 141 9.70 -3.17 9.07
CA ALA A 141 9.74 -3.44 10.50
C ALA A 141 10.27 -4.86 10.84
N GLY A 142 10.45 -5.75 9.84
CA GLY A 142 11.07 -7.06 10.01
C GLY A 142 10.26 -8.06 10.85
N LYS A 143 8.92 -7.95 10.87
CA LYS A 143 8.05 -8.80 11.73
C LYS A 143 7.29 -9.89 10.98
N PHE A 144 7.45 -9.99 9.65
CA PHE A 144 6.61 -10.84 8.81
C PHE A 144 7.26 -12.15 8.37
N GLY A 145 8.59 -12.26 8.44
CA GLY A 145 9.33 -13.44 8.03
C GLY A 145 9.36 -13.70 6.52
N ALA A 146 9.03 -12.69 5.71
CA ALA A 146 9.13 -12.74 4.25
C ALA A 146 10.57 -12.63 3.77
N GLN A 147 10.82 -13.08 2.53
CA GLN A 147 12.08 -12.81 1.85
C GLN A 147 12.33 -11.30 1.69
N VAL A 148 13.58 -10.87 1.74
CA VAL A 148 13.99 -9.49 1.40
C VAL A 148 13.50 -9.10 0.01
N ARG A 149 13.47 -10.06 -0.90
CA ARG A 149 13.04 -9.88 -2.29
C ARG A 149 11.62 -9.28 -2.41
N VAL A 150 10.73 -9.57 -1.47
CA VAL A 150 9.38 -8.98 -1.45
C VAL A 150 9.46 -7.47 -1.27
N ALA A 151 10.23 -6.98 -0.30
CA ALA A 151 10.41 -5.54 -0.08
C ALA A 151 11.14 -4.86 -1.26
N GLU A 152 12.15 -5.51 -1.82
CA GLU A 152 12.83 -5.03 -3.03
C GLU A 152 11.87 -4.89 -4.22
N LEU A 153 10.94 -5.82 -4.40
CA LEU A 153 9.95 -5.74 -5.47
C LEU A 153 9.01 -4.55 -5.29
N TYR A 154 8.53 -4.29 -4.08
CA TYR A 154 7.76 -3.07 -3.81
C TYR A 154 8.56 -1.82 -4.18
N ARG A 155 9.83 -1.71 -3.74
CA ARG A 155 10.74 -0.61 -4.08
C ARG A 155 10.92 -0.49 -5.61
N ASP A 156 11.27 -1.58 -6.27
CA ASP A 156 11.58 -1.58 -7.69
C ASP A 156 10.35 -1.22 -8.54
N MET A 157 9.18 -1.72 -8.18
CA MET A 157 7.92 -1.39 -8.85
C MET A 157 7.55 0.08 -8.65
N LEU A 158 7.69 0.62 -7.45
CA LEU A 158 7.47 2.04 -7.17
C LEU A 158 8.40 2.94 -8.00
N ASN A 159 9.72 2.68 -7.97
CA ASN A 159 10.72 3.49 -8.65
C ASN A 159 10.65 3.39 -10.19
N LYS A 160 10.13 2.27 -10.70
CA LYS A 160 10.00 2.02 -12.14
C LYS A 160 8.59 2.23 -12.67
N ASN A 161 7.71 2.80 -11.83
CA ASN A 161 6.31 3.10 -12.18
C ASN A 161 5.54 1.88 -12.71
N VAL A 162 5.75 0.71 -12.11
CA VAL A 162 4.92 -0.48 -12.31
C VAL A 162 3.87 -0.50 -11.22
N THR A 163 2.64 -0.13 -11.55
CA THR A 163 1.54 -0.04 -10.58
C THR A 163 0.49 -1.10 -10.87
N PRO A 164 0.27 -2.07 -9.96
CA PRO A 164 -0.81 -3.04 -10.10
C PRO A 164 -2.17 -2.37 -10.23
N LEU A 165 -3.01 -2.87 -11.12
CA LEU A 165 -4.41 -2.47 -11.17
C LEU A 165 -5.15 -3.17 -10.04
N ILE A 166 -5.68 -2.43 -9.09
CA ILE A 166 -6.38 -2.95 -7.92
C ILE A 166 -7.85 -2.55 -8.04
N PRO A 167 -8.80 -3.51 -8.20
CA PRO A 167 -10.22 -3.21 -8.09
C PRO A 167 -10.56 -2.68 -6.70
N SER A 168 -11.46 -1.72 -6.58
CA SER A 168 -11.65 -0.93 -5.36
C SER A 168 -12.44 -1.63 -4.25
N GLU A 169 -13.16 -2.70 -4.55
CA GLU A 169 -14.04 -3.39 -3.61
C GLU A 169 -13.60 -4.82 -3.34
N GLY A 170 -13.53 -5.23 -2.07
CA GLY A 170 -13.11 -6.57 -1.68
C GLY A 170 -12.57 -6.67 -0.27
N SER A 171 -12.43 -5.54 0.44
CA SER A 171 -12.08 -5.54 1.86
C SER A 171 -13.34 -5.50 2.72
N VAL A 172 -13.27 -6.18 3.85
CA VAL A 172 -14.31 -6.12 4.91
C VAL A 172 -13.82 -5.32 6.13
N GLY A 173 -12.68 -4.63 6.01
CA GLY A 173 -12.15 -3.71 7.02
C GLY A 173 -11.18 -4.33 8.04
N GLU A 174 -11.10 -5.66 8.12
CA GLU A 174 -10.15 -6.35 9.03
C GLU A 174 -8.76 -6.42 8.40
N ALA A 175 -8.68 -6.88 7.16
CA ALA A 175 -7.47 -6.85 6.35
C ALA A 175 -7.84 -6.73 4.86
N ASP A 176 -7.02 -6.06 4.09
CA ASP A 176 -7.25 -5.78 2.66
C ASP A 176 -6.79 -6.95 1.78
N ILE A 177 -7.05 -8.20 2.21
CA ILE A 177 -6.47 -9.42 1.63
C ILE A 177 -6.69 -9.49 0.12
N LEU A 178 -7.93 -9.30 -0.34
CA LEU A 178 -8.26 -9.40 -1.76
C LEU A 178 -7.61 -8.30 -2.58
N LEU A 179 -7.60 -7.08 -2.06
CA LEU A 179 -7.02 -5.91 -2.72
C LEU A 179 -5.49 -6.04 -2.82
N ALA A 180 -4.83 -6.34 -1.69
CA ALA A 180 -3.39 -6.49 -1.63
C ALA A 180 -2.86 -7.68 -2.45
N SER A 181 -3.68 -8.72 -2.67
CA SER A 181 -3.32 -9.88 -3.47
C SER A 181 -3.03 -9.51 -4.93
N HIS A 182 -3.69 -8.49 -5.49
CA HIS A 182 -3.41 -8.03 -6.85
C HIS A 182 -1.98 -7.49 -7.00
N VAL A 183 -1.41 -6.91 -5.95
CA VAL A 183 0.02 -6.53 -5.94
C VAL A 183 0.89 -7.78 -6.05
N GLY A 184 0.59 -8.80 -5.26
CA GLY A 184 1.28 -10.09 -5.31
C GLY A 184 1.13 -10.80 -6.65
N ALA A 185 -0.06 -10.74 -7.26
CA ALA A 185 -0.28 -11.31 -8.58
C ALA A 185 0.62 -10.66 -9.64
N VAL A 186 0.77 -9.33 -9.61
CA VAL A 186 1.73 -8.66 -10.50
C VAL A 186 3.18 -9.06 -10.18
N MET A 187 3.53 -9.18 -8.89
CA MET A 187 4.88 -9.60 -8.50
C MET A 187 5.27 -10.98 -9.04
N ILE A 188 4.31 -11.90 -9.16
CA ILE A 188 4.55 -13.23 -9.77
C ILE A 188 4.39 -13.24 -11.30
N GLY A 189 4.17 -12.08 -11.92
CA GLY A 189 4.05 -11.94 -13.38
C GLY A 189 2.63 -12.17 -13.92
N GLU A 190 1.63 -12.21 -13.06
CA GLU A 190 0.23 -12.40 -13.44
C GLU A 190 -0.56 -11.08 -13.34
N TRP A 191 -1.88 -11.13 -13.59
CA TRP A 191 -2.77 -9.97 -13.53
C TRP A 191 -2.35 -8.84 -14.48
N LYS A 192 -2.70 -7.59 -14.14
CA LYS A 192 -2.47 -6.38 -14.97
C LYS A 192 -1.82 -5.28 -14.14
N ALA A 193 -0.98 -4.49 -14.79
CA ALA A 193 -0.36 -3.30 -14.21
C ALA A 193 -0.41 -2.13 -15.18
N ASP A 194 -0.47 -0.93 -14.61
CA ASP A 194 -0.19 0.31 -15.31
C ASP A 194 1.32 0.57 -15.29
N VAL A 195 1.87 0.94 -16.44
CA VAL A 195 3.25 1.40 -16.59
C VAL A 195 3.21 2.73 -17.34
N LYS A 196 3.29 3.82 -16.60
CA LYS A 196 3.25 5.21 -17.17
C LYS A 196 2.02 5.46 -18.04
N GLY A 197 0.85 5.08 -17.57
CA GLY A 197 -0.44 5.26 -18.26
C GLY A 197 -0.77 4.17 -19.29
N LYS A 198 0.10 3.16 -19.45
CA LYS A 198 -0.16 2.02 -20.35
C LYS A 198 -0.43 0.75 -19.55
N VAL A 199 -1.64 0.21 -19.71
CA VAL A 199 -2.03 -1.07 -19.11
C VAL A 199 -1.44 -2.23 -19.91
N MET A 200 -0.81 -3.18 -19.19
CA MET A 200 -0.25 -4.39 -19.77
C MET A 200 -0.34 -5.56 -18.77
N THR A 201 0.02 -6.76 -19.21
CA THR A 201 0.09 -7.92 -18.31
C THR A 201 1.19 -7.73 -17.26
N GLY A 202 1.05 -8.35 -16.08
CA GLY A 202 2.08 -8.31 -15.04
C GLY A 202 3.44 -8.76 -15.55
N ALA A 203 3.47 -9.83 -16.36
CA ALA A 203 4.72 -10.34 -16.96
C ALA A 203 5.38 -9.30 -17.89
N ASP A 204 4.61 -8.66 -18.77
CA ASP A 204 5.14 -7.66 -19.69
C ASP A 204 5.58 -6.41 -18.93
N ALA A 205 4.84 -5.99 -17.91
CA ALA A 205 5.16 -4.84 -17.08
C ALA A 205 6.49 -5.03 -16.33
N LEU A 206 6.67 -6.17 -15.67
CA LEU A 206 7.91 -6.51 -15.00
C LEU A 206 9.09 -6.61 -15.98
N LYS A 207 8.87 -7.26 -17.14
CA LYS A 207 9.87 -7.38 -18.19
C LYS A 207 10.31 -6.02 -18.74
N ALA A 208 9.35 -5.14 -19.06
CA ALA A 208 9.63 -3.80 -19.54
C ALA A 208 10.41 -2.96 -18.52
N ALA A 209 10.16 -3.17 -17.23
CA ALA A 209 10.87 -2.54 -16.14
C ALA A 209 12.20 -3.22 -15.77
N GLY A 210 12.57 -4.34 -16.40
CA GLY A 210 13.75 -5.12 -16.04
C GLY A 210 13.70 -5.69 -14.61
N ILE A 211 12.50 -6.04 -14.14
CA ILE A 211 12.25 -6.64 -12.83
C ILE A 211 12.02 -8.14 -13.00
N LYS A 212 12.76 -8.96 -12.25
CA LYS A 212 12.52 -10.40 -12.23
C LYS A 212 11.27 -10.70 -11.36
N PRO A 213 10.34 -11.53 -11.84
CA PRO A 213 9.20 -11.96 -11.05
C PRO A 213 9.62 -12.61 -9.71
N LEU A 214 8.73 -12.49 -8.73
CA LEU A 214 8.88 -13.18 -7.44
C LEU A 214 8.73 -14.69 -7.64
N GLN A 215 9.61 -15.43 -7.00
CA GLN A 215 9.42 -16.84 -6.70
C GLN A 215 9.06 -16.95 -5.22
N PRO A 216 7.76 -16.95 -4.88
CA PRO A 216 7.35 -16.86 -3.50
C PRO A 216 7.65 -18.14 -2.75
N GLU A 217 8.09 -18.01 -1.51
CA GLU A 217 8.31 -19.12 -0.58
C GLU A 217 8.02 -18.69 0.86
N GLY A 218 8.06 -19.65 1.77
CA GLY A 218 7.88 -19.34 3.18
C GLY A 218 6.55 -18.62 3.46
N LYS A 219 6.63 -17.41 3.96
CA LYS A 219 5.48 -16.57 4.33
C LYS A 219 5.22 -15.41 3.37
N ASP A 220 5.78 -15.42 2.18
CA ASP A 220 5.72 -14.27 1.27
C ASP A 220 4.29 -13.88 0.89
N ALA A 221 3.45 -14.85 0.50
CA ALA A 221 2.07 -14.55 0.17
C ALA A 221 1.35 -13.88 1.33
N LEU A 222 1.44 -14.43 2.55
CA LEU A 222 0.83 -13.80 3.72
C LEU A 222 1.39 -12.40 4.00
N ALA A 223 2.70 -12.23 3.85
CA ALA A 223 3.33 -10.92 4.01
C ALA A 223 2.87 -9.92 2.96
N ILE A 224 2.49 -10.35 1.77
CA ILE A 224 1.97 -9.48 0.71
C ILE A 224 0.49 -9.15 0.96
N LEU A 225 -0.34 -10.16 1.21
CA LEU A 225 -1.80 -10.01 1.20
C LEU A 225 -2.40 -9.65 2.58
N SER A 226 -1.85 -10.14 3.70
CA SER A 226 -2.46 -9.95 5.02
C SER A 226 -2.01 -8.63 5.66
N ASN A 227 -2.66 -7.55 5.29
CA ASN A 227 -2.37 -6.20 5.78
C ASN A 227 -3.55 -5.24 5.51
N ASN A 228 -3.48 -4.04 6.08
CA ASN A 228 -4.46 -2.96 5.92
C ASN A 228 -3.89 -1.74 5.17
N SER A 229 -2.92 -1.94 4.30
CA SER A 229 -2.23 -0.82 3.64
C SER A 229 -3.12 -0.06 2.66
N VAL A 230 -4.14 -0.70 2.08
CA VAL A 230 -5.12 -0.02 1.22
C VAL A 230 -6.02 0.88 2.06
N ALA A 231 -6.56 0.38 3.17
CA ALA A 231 -7.34 1.20 4.10
C ALA A 231 -6.52 2.39 4.63
N MET A 232 -5.24 2.19 4.94
CA MET A 232 -4.34 3.27 5.35
C MET A 232 -4.07 4.27 4.23
N ALA A 233 -3.98 3.84 2.97
CA ALA A 233 -3.83 4.74 1.84
C ALA A 233 -5.04 5.67 1.70
N TYR A 234 -6.25 5.14 1.82
CA TYR A 234 -7.47 5.96 1.85
C TYR A 234 -7.48 6.94 3.03
N ALA A 235 -7.05 6.49 4.21
CA ALA A 235 -6.97 7.36 5.39
C ALA A 235 -5.96 8.50 5.20
N ILE A 236 -4.81 8.24 4.62
CA ILE A 236 -3.79 9.25 4.30
C ILE A 236 -4.34 10.25 3.27
N ASP A 237 -4.97 9.77 2.21
CA ASP A 237 -5.55 10.63 1.18
C ASP A 237 -6.66 11.53 1.77
N ALA A 238 -7.55 10.95 2.58
CA ALA A 238 -8.59 11.71 3.27
C ALA A 238 -8.02 12.77 4.22
N ALA A 239 -6.96 12.46 4.99
CA ALA A 239 -6.30 13.40 5.88
C ALA A 239 -5.69 14.58 5.09
N ARG A 240 -4.95 14.30 4.01
CA ARG A 240 -4.38 15.35 3.14
C ARG A 240 -5.44 16.25 2.52
N ASN A 241 -6.56 15.68 2.09
CA ASN A 241 -7.67 16.46 1.55
C ASN A 241 -8.33 17.32 2.64
N ALA A 242 -8.49 16.79 3.86
CA ALA A 242 -8.99 17.54 5.00
C ALA A 242 -8.09 18.73 5.36
N GLU A 243 -6.78 18.53 5.42
CA GLU A 243 -5.79 19.59 5.65
C GLU A 243 -5.91 20.71 4.61
N ARG A 244 -5.96 20.36 3.32
CA ARG A 244 -6.16 21.35 2.25
C ARG A 244 -7.46 22.15 2.38
N ILE A 245 -8.56 21.50 2.78
CA ILE A 245 -9.84 22.17 3.01
C ILE A 245 -9.70 23.16 4.16
N VAL A 246 -9.07 22.75 5.26
CA VAL A 246 -8.85 23.63 6.42
C VAL A 246 -7.98 24.83 6.03
N GLU A 247 -6.90 24.63 5.28
CA GLU A 247 -6.03 25.71 4.80
C GLU A 247 -6.74 26.70 3.87
N MET A 248 -7.64 26.22 3.03
CA MET A 248 -8.42 27.07 2.11
C MET A 248 -9.57 27.81 2.79
N THR A 249 -10.07 27.30 3.89
CA THR A 249 -11.26 27.83 4.57
C THR A 249 -11.16 29.31 4.96
N PRO A 250 -10.05 29.83 5.53
CA PRO A 250 -9.92 31.26 5.84
C PRO A 250 -10.01 32.15 4.60
N THR A 251 -9.39 31.72 3.50
CA THR A 251 -9.44 32.47 2.23
C THR A 251 -10.85 32.53 1.66
N ILE A 252 -11.54 31.39 1.61
CA ILE A 252 -12.93 31.30 1.13
C ILE A 252 -13.85 32.14 2.02
N TYR A 253 -13.68 32.06 3.34
CA TYR A 253 -14.43 32.82 4.30
C TYR A 253 -14.22 34.34 4.14
N GLY A 254 -12.94 34.76 3.99
CA GLY A 254 -12.59 36.16 3.74
C GLY A 254 -13.23 36.72 2.47
N LEU A 255 -13.13 35.98 1.36
CA LEU A 255 -13.77 36.37 0.08
C LEU A 255 -15.29 36.47 0.21
N SER A 256 -15.91 35.56 0.95
CA SER A 256 -17.36 35.59 1.22
C SER A 256 -17.77 36.79 2.04
N LEU A 257 -17.00 37.16 3.07
CA LEU A 257 -17.23 38.36 3.87
C LEU A 257 -17.16 39.63 3.03
N GLU A 258 -16.12 39.74 2.17
CA GLU A 258 -15.96 40.87 1.25
C GLU A 258 -17.15 40.97 0.27
N GLY A 259 -17.48 39.85 -0.38
CA GLY A 259 -18.56 39.79 -1.37
C GLY A 259 -19.95 40.10 -0.80
N LEU A 260 -20.18 39.84 0.48
CA LEU A 260 -21.43 40.09 1.19
C LEU A 260 -21.43 41.42 1.97
N ASN A 261 -20.33 42.18 1.94
CA ASN A 261 -20.10 43.31 2.85
C ASN A 261 -20.37 42.89 4.31
N GLY A 262 -19.83 41.73 4.70
CA GLY A 262 -20.15 41.06 5.95
C GLY A 262 -19.58 41.76 7.18
N ASN A 263 -20.24 41.57 8.33
CA ASN A 263 -19.78 42.13 9.60
C ASN A 263 -18.57 41.33 10.14
N VAL A 264 -17.42 41.97 10.26
CA VAL A 264 -16.18 41.39 10.80
C VAL A 264 -16.07 41.41 12.32
N ALA A 265 -16.97 42.11 13.03
CA ALA A 265 -16.91 42.25 14.49
C ALA A 265 -16.85 40.88 15.24
N PRO A 266 -17.56 39.82 14.82
CA PRO A 266 -17.49 38.51 15.49
C PRO A 266 -16.09 37.84 15.47
N ILE A 267 -15.28 38.19 14.49
CA ILE A 267 -13.93 37.58 14.31
C ILE A 267 -12.78 38.47 14.75
N LEU A 268 -13.06 39.64 15.31
CA LEU A 268 -12.03 40.51 15.86
C LEU A 268 -11.36 39.86 17.10
N PRO A 269 -10.05 40.10 17.29
CA PRO A 269 -9.31 39.53 18.41
C PRO A 269 -9.96 39.79 19.78
N GLN A 270 -10.56 40.98 19.96
CA GLN A 270 -11.25 41.35 21.17
C GLN A 270 -12.49 40.49 21.44
N THR A 271 -13.31 40.26 20.42
CA THR A 271 -14.51 39.41 20.51
C THR A 271 -14.11 37.95 20.75
N ILE A 272 -13.11 37.48 20.01
CA ILE A 272 -12.56 36.14 20.18
C ILE A 272 -11.95 35.95 21.56
N GLY A 273 -11.20 36.95 22.09
CA GLY A 273 -10.59 36.95 23.42
C GLY A 273 -11.59 36.94 24.59
N ALA A 274 -12.81 37.41 24.37
CA ALA A 274 -13.89 37.39 25.39
C ALA A 274 -14.29 35.95 25.80
N ARG A 275 -14.03 34.94 24.94
CA ARG A 275 -14.21 33.50 25.25
C ARG A 275 -12.93 32.76 24.97
N PRO A 276 -11.97 32.76 25.89
CA PRO A 276 -10.74 32.03 25.72
C PRO A 276 -10.99 30.51 25.64
N SER A 277 -10.44 29.85 24.61
CA SER A 277 -10.46 28.39 24.46
C SER A 277 -9.06 27.91 24.11
N THR A 278 -8.73 26.72 24.55
CA THR A 278 -7.44 26.06 24.25
C THR A 278 -7.20 25.82 22.76
N ALA A 279 -8.25 25.80 21.95
CA ALA A 279 -8.17 25.62 20.50
C ALA A 279 -7.66 26.87 19.74
N ARG A 280 -7.31 27.95 20.43
CA ARG A 280 -6.88 29.23 19.83
C ARG A 280 -5.37 29.47 19.89
N ALA A 281 -4.63 28.53 20.42
CA ALA A 281 -3.18 28.65 20.59
C ALA A 281 -2.36 28.01 19.46
N SER A 282 -3.02 27.58 18.39
CA SER A 282 -2.37 27.00 17.20
C SER A 282 -2.58 27.86 15.96
#